data_c9411164d82138492dc9f250fa787482
#
_entry.id   c9411164d82138492dc9f250fa787482
#
_cell.length_a   1.000
_cell.length_b   1.000
_cell.length_c   1.000
_cell.angle_alpha   90.00
_cell.angle_beta   90.00
_cell.angle_gamma   90.00
#
_symmetry.space_group_name_H-M   'P 1'
#
loop_
_entity.id
_entity.type
_entity.pdbx_description
1 polymer ?
#
loop_
_entity_poly.entity_id
_entity_poly.type
_entity_poly.pdbx_seq_one_letter_code
_entity_poly.pdbx_strand_id
1 'polypeptide(L)'
;AEILQYFADGLKLRSIEADCIYAGIMIDTNNFTTRAGVRTFEAAAFLRRCGADVTRVRKMLRDNIDSYKARAEAVRTAEIYRDYFAIARCPSEGLESPTVVGAQAANELLNIAGVKASFVLTSYNNEVYISARAIDEVNVQVMMERMGGGGHLNIAGAQVKDTMDETERMLKEIIDQLYQEGEREK
;
A
#
# COMPACT_ATOMS: atom_id res chain seq x y z
N ALA A 1 15.74 11.47 5.91
CA ALA A 1 15.45 12.47 6.96
C ALA A 1 16.40 12.34 8.16
N GLU A 2 16.57 11.15 8.73
CA GLU A 2 17.41 10.95 9.93
C GLU A 2 18.84 11.51 9.76
N ILE A 3 19.49 11.25 8.63
CA ILE A 3 20.85 11.70 8.34
C ILE A 3 20.96 13.23 8.37
N LEU A 4 19.94 13.95 7.95
CA LEU A 4 19.96 15.42 7.89
C LEU A 4 20.12 16.07 9.28
N GLN A 5 19.70 15.40 10.35
CA GLN A 5 19.85 15.92 11.70
C GLN A 5 21.30 16.09 12.13
N TYR A 6 22.20 15.24 11.60
CA TYR A 6 23.64 15.32 11.90
C TYR A 6 24.34 16.52 11.23
N PHE A 7 23.66 17.17 10.28
CA PHE A 7 24.15 18.36 9.58
C PHE A 7 23.36 19.62 9.95
N ALA A 8 22.56 19.58 11.01
CA ALA A 8 21.60 20.63 11.40
C ALA A 8 22.26 22.02 11.52
N ASP A 9 23.47 22.11 12.08
CA ASP A 9 24.17 23.39 12.31
C ASP A 9 24.58 24.11 11.02
N GLY A 10 24.78 23.36 9.92
CA GLY A 10 25.15 23.91 8.61
C GLY A 10 24.02 23.89 7.57
N LEU A 11 22.92 23.20 7.87
CA LEU A 11 21.85 22.93 6.92
C LEU A 11 20.72 23.98 7.06
N LYS A 12 20.57 24.82 6.03
CA LYS A 12 19.43 25.76 5.92
C LYS A 12 18.38 25.20 4.99
N LEU A 13 17.47 24.37 5.49
CA LEU A 13 16.30 23.93 4.74
C LEU A 13 15.30 25.06 4.58
N ARG A 14 14.82 25.28 3.35
CA ARG A 14 13.63 26.09 3.12
C ARG A 14 12.40 25.32 3.62
N SER A 15 11.38 26.04 4.07
CA SER A 15 10.16 25.40 4.59
C SER A 15 9.52 24.41 3.60
N ILE A 16 9.55 24.71 2.30
CA ILE A 16 9.04 23.79 1.27
C ILE A 16 9.86 22.49 1.15
N GLU A 17 11.17 22.57 1.31
CA GLU A 17 12.02 21.38 1.31
C GLU A 17 11.77 20.51 2.55
N ALA A 18 11.59 21.15 3.69
CA ALA A 18 11.21 20.47 4.93
C ALA A 18 9.81 19.83 4.80
N ASP A 19 8.85 20.48 4.15
CA ASP A 19 7.51 19.94 3.86
C ASP A 19 7.62 18.68 2.97
N CYS A 20 8.40 18.72 1.88
CA CYS A 20 8.57 17.59 0.97
C CYS A 20 9.19 16.38 1.67
N ILE A 21 10.22 16.59 2.50
CA ILE A 21 10.87 15.50 3.24
C ILE A 21 9.90 14.94 4.30
N TYR A 22 9.13 15.80 4.97
CA TYR A 22 8.12 15.39 5.92
C TYR A 22 7.00 14.58 5.23
N ALA A 23 6.55 15.00 4.03
CA ALA A 23 5.61 14.25 3.21
C ALA A 23 6.12 12.85 2.88
N GLY A 24 7.41 12.71 2.51
CA GLY A 24 8.05 11.42 2.29
C GLY A 24 7.97 10.51 3.51
N ILE A 25 8.24 11.03 4.72
CA ILE A 25 8.09 10.24 5.96
C ILE A 25 6.62 9.79 6.11
N MET A 26 5.66 10.68 5.91
CA MET A 26 4.23 10.33 6.05
C MET A 26 3.81 9.22 5.07
N ILE A 27 4.28 9.26 3.82
CA ILE A 27 3.97 8.24 2.80
C ILE A 27 4.59 6.90 3.19
N ASP A 28 5.90 6.86 3.47
CA ASP A 28 6.65 5.64 3.75
C ASP A 28 6.19 4.93 5.04
N THR A 29 5.67 5.69 5.99
CA THR A 29 5.24 5.18 7.30
C THR A 29 3.72 5.05 7.40
N ASN A 30 2.99 5.22 6.32
CA ASN A 30 1.53 5.29 6.35
C ASN A 30 1.03 6.20 7.50
N ASN A 31 1.42 7.47 7.48
CA ASN A 31 1.11 8.45 8.54
C ASN A 31 1.59 8.00 9.95
N PHE A 32 2.81 7.50 10.05
CA PHE A 32 3.44 7.03 11.29
C PHE A 32 2.80 5.78 11.91
N THR A 33 1.98 5.05 11.18
CA THR A 33 1.34 3.81 11.65
C THR A 33 2.19 2.58 11.43
N THR A 34 3.08 2.58 10.43
CA THR A 34 3.96 1.47 10.09
C THR A 34 5.41 1.93 9.94
N ARG A 35 6.37 1.07 10.25
CA ARG A 35 7.81 1.33 10.09
C ARG A 35 8.31 2.63 10.74
N ALA A 36 7.61 3.14 11.76
CA ALA A 36 7.97 4.36 12.48
C ALA A 36 8.55 4.01 13.84
N GLY A 37 9.85 4.21 14.02
CA GLY A 37 10.54 4.11 15.31
C GLY A 37 10.82 5.50 15.91
N VAL A 38 11.45 5.53 17.09
CA VAL A 38 11.80 6.77 17.80
C VAL A 38 12.54 7.75 16.89
N ARG A 39 13.51 7.27 16.11
CA ARG A 39 14.29 8.11 15.17
C ARG A 39 13.43 8.75 14.09
N THR A 40 12.36 8.09 13.66
CA THR A 40 11.42 8.65 12.69
C THR A 40 10.70 9.86 13.27
N PHE A 41 10.25 9.78 14.52
CA PHE A 41 9.62 10.90 15.23
C PHE A 41 10.61 12.03 15.51
N GLU A 42 11.85 11.73 15.87
CA GLU A 42 12.91 12.72 16.04
C GLU A 42 13.20 13.48 14.73
N ALA A 43 13.28 12.75 13.60
CA ALA A 43 13.45 13.34 12.28
C ALA A 43 12.25 14.22 11.90
N ALA A 44 11.04 13.79 12.19
CA ALA A 44 9.84 14.59 11.97
C ALA A 44 9.83 15.87 12.83
N ALA A 45 10.22 15.77 14.11
CA ALA A 45 10.37 16.91 14.99
C ALA A 45 11.45 17.89 14.52
N PHE A 46 12.57 17.38 14.01
CA PHE A 46 13.63 18.20 13.39
C PHE A 46 13.09 18.97 12.18
N LEU A 47 12.38 18.31 11.27
CA LEU A 47 11.78 18.97 10.10
C LEU A 47 10.76 20.03 10.48
N ARG A 48 9.99 19.79 11.55
CA ARG A 48 9.08 20.81 12.12
C ARG A 48 9.84 22.05 12.58
N ARG A 49 10.98 21.88 13.25
CA ARG A 49 11.86 23.01 13.64
C ARG A 49 12.44 23.73 12.42
N CYS A 50 12.68 23.03 11.32
CA CYS A 50 13.10 23.61 10.04
C CYS A 50 11.97 24.31 9.27
N GLY A 51 10.73 24.36 9.80
CA GLY A 51 9.61 25.07 9.22
C GLY A 51 8.63 24.21 8.41
N ALA A 52 8.73 22.88 8.49
CA ALA A 52 7.70 22.00 7.91
C ALA A 52 6.33 22.28 8.55
N ASP A 53 5.30 22.35 7.73
CA ASP A 53 3.91 22.59 8.16
C ASP A 53 3.04 21.41 7.78
N VAL A 54 2.52 20.70 8.79
CA VAL A 54 1.68 19.51 8.60
C VAL A 54 0.42 19.83 7.80
N THR A 55 -0.13 21.02 7.93
CA THR A 55 -1.32 21.42 7.16
C THR A 55 -1.00 21.59 5.68
N ARG A 56 0.15 22.21 5.36
CA ARG A 56 0.61 22.29 3.96
C ARG A 56 0.89 20.89 3.40
N VAL A 57 1.60 20.05 4.15
CA VAL A 57 1.88 18.66 3.76
C VAL A 57 0.58 17.89 3.52
N ARG A 58 -0.39 17.96 4.43
CA ARG A 58 -1.70 17.31 4.20
C ARG A 58 -2.43 17.82 2.97
N LYS A 59 -2.32 19.12 2.65
CA LYS A 59 -2.90 19.66 1.41
C LYS A 59 -2.20 19.11 0.17
N MET A 60 -0.88 18.91 0.21
CA MET A 60 -0.11 18.31 -0.89
C MET A 60 -0.46 16.84 -1.13
N LEU A 61 -0.81 16.12 -0.08
CA LEU A 61 -1.12 14.68 -0.11
C LEU A 61 -2.63 14.38 -0.29
N ARG A 62 -3.44 15.39 -0.63
CA ARG A 62 -4.88 15.17 -0.85
C ARG A 62 -5.12 14.48 -2.19
N ASP A 63 -5.95 13.45 -2.15
CA ASP A 63 -6.43 12.78 -3.35
C ASP A 63 -7.45 13.64 -4.11
N ASN A 64 -7.56 13.41 -5.41
CA ASN A 64 -8.68 13.89 -6.16
C ASN A 64 -9.95 13.04 -5.85
N ILE A 65 -11.11 13.59 -6.19
CA ILE A 65 -12.39 12.96 -5.84
C ILE A 65 -12.59 11.60 -6.54
N ASP A 66 -12.08 11.44 -7.76
CA ASP A 66 -12.27 10.22 -8.54
C ASP A 66 -11.40 9.08 -8.00
N SER A 67 -10.14 9.36 -7.64
CA SER A 67 -9.28 8.41 -6.93
C SER A 67 -9.87 7.98 -5.59
N TYR A 68 -10.43 8.93 -4.84
CA TYR A 68 -11.09 8.64 -3.57
C TYR A 68 -12.32 7.73 -3.76
N LYS A 69 -13.18 8.04 -4.74
CA LYS A 69 -14.36 7.22 -5.06
C LYS A 69 -13.99 5.81 -5.51
N ALA A 70 -13.00 5.68 -6.40
CA ALA A 70 -12.56 4.37 -6.88
C ALA A 70 -12.02 3.50 -5.73
N ARG A 71 -11.26 4.09 -4.82
CA ARG A 71 -10.75 3.41 -3.62
C ARG A 71 -11.89 2.99 -2.67
N ALA A 72 -12.82 3.90 -2.40
CA ALA A 72 -13.99 3.61 -1.59
C ALA A 72 -14.87 2.50 -2.20
N GLU A 73 -15.01 2.48 -3.52
CA GLU A 73 -15.74 1.44 -4.23
C GLU A 73 -15.03 0.08 -4.13
N ALA A 74 -13.72 0.03 -4.28
CA ALA A 74 -12.94 -1.19 -4.09
C ALA A 74 -13.12 -1.75 -2.67
N VAL A 75 -13.08 -0.89 -1.64
CA VAL A 75 -13.31 -1.32 -0.25
C VAL A 75 -14.76 -1.79 -0.05
N ARG A 76 -15.75 -1.08 -0.61
CA ARG A 76 -17.17 -1.42 -0.49
C ARG A 76 -17.52 -2.77 -1.10
N THR A 77 -16.86 -3.13 -2.21
CA THR A 77 -17.12 -4.35 -2.98
C THR A 77 -16.17 -5.50 -2.65
N ALA A 78 -15.29 -5.30 -1.66
CA ALA A 78 -14.32 -6.32 -1.26
C ALA A 78 -15.03 -7.59 -0.75
N GLU A 79 -14.55 -8.72 -1.22
CA GLU A 79 -14.93 -10.05 -0.73
C GLU A 79 -13.95 -10.50 0.34
N ILE A 80 -14.46 -11.07 1.44
CA ILE A 80 -13.60 -11.76 2.42
C ILE A 80 -13.53 -13.23 2.03
N TYR A 81 -12.36 -13.66 1.61
CA TYR A 81 -12.07 -15.01 1.18
C TYR A 81 -11.28 -15.78 2.23
N ARG A 82 -11.67 -17.04 2.51
CA ARG A 82 -11.01 -17.86 3.55
C ARG A 82 -10.86 -17.14 4.89
N ASP A 83 -11.90 -16.43 5.34
CA ASP A 83 -12.05 -15.73 6.62
C ASP A 83 -11.16 -14.50 6.84
N TYR A 84 -10.01 -14.38 6.18
CA TYR A 84 -9.06 -13.30 6.46
C TYR A 84 -8.32 -12.72 5.24
N PHE A 85 -8.62 -13.17 4.02
CA PHE A 85 -8.12 -12.55 2.80
C PHE A 85 -9.16 -11.60 2.21
N ALA A 86 -8.85 -10.31 2.10
CA ALA A 86 -9.70 -9.37 1.41
C ALA A 86 -9.30 -9.29 -0.08
N ILE A 87 -10.23 -9.59 -0.98
CA ILE A 87 -10.02 -9.49 -2.43
C ILE A 87 -10.98 -8.43 -2.97
N ALA A 88 -10.46 -7.48 -3.75
CA ALA A 88 -11.26 -6.42 -4.34
C ALA A 88 -10.82 -6.10 -5.76
N ARG A 89 -11.77 -5.58 -6.56
CA ARG A 89 -11.50 -4.99 -7.87
C ARG A 89 -11.57 -3.47 -7.73
N CYS A 90 -10.50 -2.78 -8.15
CA CYS A 90 -10.47 -1.33 -8.14
C CYS A 90 -10.86 -0.79 -9.52
N PRO A 91 -11.89 0.07 -9.61
CA PRO A 91 -12.18 0.78 -10.85
C PRO A 91 -10.97 1.59 -11.32
N SER A 92 -10.71 1.58 -12.62
CA SER A 92 -9.54 2.25 -13.20
C SER A 92 -9.90 3.34 -14.19
N GLU A 93 -11.15 3.38 -14.63
CA GLU A 93 -11.62 4.32 -15.66
C GLU A 93 -11.52 5.76 -15.19
N GLY A 94 -10.92 6.62 -16.03
CA GLY A 94 -10.75 8.05 -15.74
C GLY A 94 -9.71 8.39 -14.69
N LEU A 95 -8.98 7.42 -14.13
CA LEU A 95 -7.93 7.66 -13.17
C LEU A 95 -6.59 7.97 -13.84
N GLU A 96 -5.86 8.94 -13.32
CA GLU A 96 -4.51 9.29 -13.77
C GLU A 96 -3.49 8.17 -13.41
N SER A 97 -3.62 7.56 -12.25
CA SER A 97 -2.71 6.52 -11.75
C SER A 97 -3.47 5.36 -11.10
N PRO A 98 -4.14 4.51 -11.91
CA PRO A 98 -5.02 3.45 -11.38
C PRO A 98 -4.32 2.45 -10.45
N THR A 99 -3.08 2.07 -10.79
CA THR A 99 -2.29 1.12 -10.00
C THR A 99 -1.92 1.66 -8.61
N VAL A 100 -1.69 2.98 -8.50
CA VAL A 100 -1.46 3.65 -7.21
C VAL A 100 -2.73 3.63 -6.37
N VAL A 101 -3.88 3.91 -6.97
CA VAL A 101 -5.19 3.86 -6.29
C VAL A 101 -5.49 2.45 -5.80
N GLY A 102 -5.22 1.42 -6.61
CA GLY A 102 -5.35 0.02 -6.20
C GLY A 102 -4.44 -0.35 -5.02
N ALA A 103 -3.19 0.15 -5.03
CA ALA A 103 -2.27 -0.07 -3.91
C ALA A 103 -2.73 0.63 -2.62
N GLN A 104 -3.31 1.82 -2.73
CA GLN A 104 -3.91 2.53 -1.60
C GLN A 104 -5.13 1.79 -1.04
N ALA A 105 -6.01 1.27 -1.92
CA ALA A 105 -7.15 0.44 -1.52
C ALA A 105 -6.71 -0.83 -0.78
N ALA A 106 -5.63 -1.47 -1.24
CA ALA A 106 -5.07 -2.63 -0.55
C ALA A 106 -4.59 -2.29 0.88
N ASN A 107 -3.96 -1.13 1.08
CA ASN A 107 -3.60 -0.66 2.42
C ASN A 107 -4.84 -0.38 3.30
N GLU A 108 -5.92 0.18 2.74
CA GLU A 108 -7.15 0.45 3.48
C GLU A 108 -7.85 -0.83 3.93
N LEU A 109 -7.88 -1.87 3.09
CA LEU A 109 -8.48 -3.15 3.43
C LEU A 109 -7.79 -3.82 4.64
N LEU A 110 -6.50 -3.61 4.85
CA LEU A 110 -5.79 -4.10 6.04
C LEU A 110 -6.22 -3.43 7.36
N ASN A 111 -6.92 -2.30 7.30
CA ASN A 111 -7.47 -1.65 8.50
C ASN A 111 -8.78 -2.31 8.98
N ILE A 112 -9.32 -3.26 8.22
CA ILE A 112 -10.53 -4.00 8.59
C ILE A 112 -10.17 -5.10 9.59
N ALA A 113 -10.85 -5.12 10.73
CA ALA A 113 -10.62 -6.14 11.75
C ALA A 113 -10.84 -7.56 11.18
N GLY A 114 -9.88 -8.45 11.42
CA GLY A 114 -9.89 -9.83 10.93
C GLY A 114 -9.21 -10.02 9.57
N VAL A 115 -8.96 -8.96 8.79
CA VAL A 115 -8.21 -9.07 7.53
C VAL A 115 -6.72 -9.18 7.85
N LYS A 116 -6.06 -10.23 7.36
CA LYS A 116 -4.62 -10.46 7.49
C LYS A 116 -3.86 -10.18 6.20
N ALA A 117 -4.50 -10.34 5.05
CA ALA A 117 -3.94 -9.94 3.77
C ALA A 117 -5.03 -9.40 2.83
N SER A 118 -4.63 -8.51 1.95
CA SER A 118 -5.50 -7.87 0.96
C SER A 118 -4.87 -7.94 -0.43
N PHE A 119 -5.74 -8.16 -1.42
CA PHE A 119 -5.38 -8.21 -2.83
C PHE A 119 -6.33 -7.32 -3.61
N VAL A 120 -5.80 -6.31 -4.27
CA VAL A 120 -6.60 -5.42 -5.10
C VAL A 120 -6.16 -5.55 -6.55
N LEU A 121 -7.09 -5.96 -7.39
CA LEU A 121 -6.92 -6.12 -8.81
C LEU A 121 -7.36 -4.85 -9.53
N THR A 122 -6.49 -4.33 -10.40
CA THR A 122 -6.72 -3.08 -11.14
C THR A 122 -6.40 -3.30 -12.61
N SER A 123 -7.37 -3.08 -13.49
CA SER A 123 -7.13 -3.15 -14.93
C SER A 123 -6.44 -1.87 -15.42
N TYR A 124 -5.30 -2.03 -16.10
CA TYR A 124 -4.56 -0.91 -16.69
C TYR A 124 -3.72 -1.38 -17.86
N ASN A 125 -3.74 -0.66 -18.99
CA ASN A 125 -2.98 -0.97 -20.20
C ASN A 125 -3.16 -2.41 -20.73
N ASN A 126 -4.40 -2.91 -20.73
CA ASN A 126 -4.77 -4.27 -21.14
C ASN A 126 -4.13 -5.40 -20.29
N GLU A 127 -3.74 -5.10 -19.09
CA GLU A 127 -3.20 -6.04 -18.11
C GLU A 127 -3.90 -5.83 -16.77
N VAL A 128 -3.84 -6.83 -15.90
CA VAL A 128 -4.34 -6.75 -14.53
C VAL A 128 -3.16 -6.62 -13.58
N TYR A 129 -3.13 -5.54 -12.84
CA TYR A 129 -2.17 -5.28 -11.78
C TYR A 129 -2.76 -5.74 -10.45
N ILE A 130 -2.02 -6.52 -9.70
CA ILE A 130 -2.40 -6.96 -8.36
C ILE A 130 -1.52 -6.25 -7.36
N SER A 131 -2.14 -5.51 -6.45
CA SER A 131 -1.49 -4.94 -5.27
C SER A 131 -1.80 -5.83 -4.08
N ALA A 132 -0.78 -6.49 -3.53
CA ALA A 132 -0.90 -7.38 -2.39
C ALA A 132 -0.27 -6.74 -1.15
N ARG A 133 -0.98 -6.82 -0.03
CA ARG A 133 -0.52 -6.34 1.28
C ARG A 133 -0.82 -7.39 2.34
N ALA A 134 0.01 -7.45 3.37
CA ALA A 134 -0.22 -8.34 4.51
C ALA A 134 0.25 -7.72 5.82
N ILE A 135 -0.30 -8.24 6.89
CA ILE A 135 0.17 -8.06 8.26
C ILE A 135 0.39 -9.46 8.86
N ASP A 136 1.09 -9.50 9.95
CA ASP A 136 1.42 -10.73 10.69
C ASP A 136 2.21 -11.75 9.83
N GLU A 137 1.80 -13.04 9.86
CA GLU A 137 2.57 -14.15 9.29
C GLU A 137 2.24 -14.43 7.81
N VAL A 138 1.33 -13.69 7.18
CA VAL A 138 0.94 -13.95 5.79
C VAL A 138 2.02 -13.44 4.83
N ASN A 139 2.57 -14.35 4.04
CA ASN A 139 3.59 -14.03 3.04
C ASN A 139 2.97 -13.80 1.66
N VAL A 140 2.66 -12.55 1.34
CA VAL A 140 2.11 -12.19 0.02
C VAL A 140 3.16 -12.23 -1.10
N GLN A 141 4.45 -12.20 -0.77
CA GLN A 141 5.52 -12.33 -1.77
C GLN A 141 5.41 -13.65 -2.51
N VAL A 142 5.32 -14.77 -1.80
CA VAL A 142 5.23 -16.11 -2.39
C VAL A 142 3.99 -16.23 -3.29
N MET A 143 2.87 -15.63 -2.89
CA MET A 143 1.64 -15.61 -3.70
C MET A 143 1.84 -14.86 -5.00
N MET A 144 2.46 -13.68 -4.94
CA MET A 144 2.71 -12.86 -6.13
C MET A 144 3.79 -13.46 -7.04
N GLU A 145 4.81 -14.12 -6.49
CA GLU A 145 5.81 -14.86 -7.27
C GLU A 145 5.17 -15.99 -8.09
N ARG A 146 4.19 -16.72 -7.54
CA ARG A 146 3.43 -17.75 -8.29
C ARG A 146 2.56 -17.15 -9.40
N MET A 147 2.27 -15.85 -9.35
CA MET A 147 1.58 -15.09 -10.39
C MET A 147 2.56 -14.36 -11.36
N GLY A 148 3.85 -14.65 -11.28
CA GLY A 148 4.88 -14.01 -12.11
C GLY A 148 5.29 -12.62 -11.66
N GLY A 149 4.91 -12.22 -10.46
CA GLY A 149 5.28 -10.94 -9.83
C GLY A 149 6.38 -11.09 -8.78
N GLY A 150 6.32 -10.27 -7.72
CA GLY A 150 7.28 -10.31 -6.62
C GLY A 150 7.07 -9.17 -5.62
N GLY A 151 8.05 -9.02 -4.74
CA GLY A 151 8.03 -7.98 -3.71
C GLY A 151 8.73 -8.41 -2.44
N HIS A 152 8.10 -8.08 -1.31
CA HIS A 152 8.54 -8.45 0.03
C HIS A 152 7.40 -9.15 0.77
N LEU A 153 7.72 -9.75 1.92
CA LEU A 153 6.80 -10.51 2.76
C LEU A 153 5.42 -9.83 2.90
N ASN A 154 5.39 -8.54 3.22
CA ASN A 154 4.16 -7.80 3.54
C ASN A 154 3.67 -6.86 2.42
N ILE A 155 4.45 -6.67 1.36
CA ILE A 155 4.14 -5.78 0.24
C ILE A 155 4.67 -6.42 -1.03
N ALA A 156 3.77 -6.84 -1.88
CA ALA A 156 4.10 -7.47 -3.16
C ALA A 156 3.10 -7.07 -4.23
N GLY A 157 3.37 -7.45 -5.46
CA GLY A 157 2.45 -7.23 -6.57
C GLY A 157 2.77 -8.13 -7.75
N ALA A 158 1.82 -8.27 -8.65
CA ALA A 158 1.98 -8.97 -9.90
C ALA A 158 1.29 -8.20 -11.04
N GLN A 159 1.73 -8.49 -12.26
CA GLN A 159 1.17 -7.96 -13.49
C GLN A 159 0.85 -9.15 -14.39
N VAL A 160 -0.42 -9.30 -14.72
CA VAL A 160 -0.95 -10.49 -15.42
C VAL A 160 -1.60 -10.08 -16.74
N LYS A 161 -1.20 -10.74 -17.82
CA LYS A 161 -1.78 -10.53 -19.16
C LYS A 161 -2.98 -11.45 -19.37
N ASP A 162 -4.04 -11.17 -18.62
CA ASP A 162 -5.28 -11.95 -18.68
C ASP A 162 -6.48 -11.05 -18.34
N THR A 163 -7.68 -11.64 -18.36
CA THR A 163 -8.90 -10.96 -17.93
C THR A 163 -8.94 -10.82 -16.41
N MET A 164 -9.75 -9.87 -15.94
CA MET A 164 -9.96 -9.64 -14.51
C MET A 164 -10.50 -10.92 -13.81
N ASP A 165 -11.46 -11.60 -14.44
CA ASP A 165 -12.08 -12.80 -13.88
C ASP A 165 -11.09 -13.97 -13.78
N GLU A 166 -10.27 -14.16 -14.81
CA GLU A 166 -9.27 -15.21 -14.83
C GLU A 166 -8.15 -14.95 -13.83
N THR A 167 -7.70 -13.70 -13.75
CA THR A 167 -6.67 -13.29 -12.78
C THR A 167 -7.15 -13.49 -11.33
N GLU A 168 -8.40 -13.14 -11.04
CA GLU A 168 -8.97 -13.36 -9.71
C GLU A 168 -9.13 -14.86 -9.40
N ARG A 169 -9.55 -15.67 -10.39
CA ARG A 169 -9.61 -17.12 -10.24
C ARG A 169 -8.25 -17.73 -9.92
N MET A 170 -7.21 -17.35 -10.68
CA MET A 170 -5.82 -17.78 -10.44
C MET A 170 -5.35 -17.40 -9.04
N LEU A 171 -5.64 -16.19 -8.60
CA LEU A 171 -5.29 -15.73 -7.25
C LEU A 171 -5.94 -16.61 -6.18
N LYS A 172 -7.25 -16.88 -6.30
CA LYS A 172 -7.99 -17.73 -5.35
C LYS A 172 -7.44 -19.16 -5.32
N GLU A 173 -7.07 -19.73 -6.47
CA GLU A 173 -6.43 -21.06 -6.55
C GLU A 173 -5.08 -21.10 -5.84
N ILE A 174 -4.25 -20.06 -5.99
CA ILE A 174 -2.96 -19.96 -5.31
C ILE A 174 -3.15 -19.84 -3.79
N ILE A 175 -4.12 -19.03 -3.35
CA ILE A 175 -4.46 -18.91 -1.92
C ILE A 175 -4.87 -20.28 -1.38
N ASP A 176 -5.73 -21.01 -2.09
CA ASP A 176 -6.22 -22.33 -1.67
C ASP A 176 -5.10 -23.36 -1.56
N GLN A 177 -4.17 -23.39 -2.51
CA GLN A 177 -3.02 -24.28 -2.49
C GLN A 177 -2.12 -24.02 -1.28
N LEU A 178 -1.78 -22.74 -1.04
CA LEU A 178 -0.93 -22.36 0.10
C LEU A 178 -1.61 -22.60 1.44
N TYR A 179 -2.94 -22.39 1.51
CA TYR A 179 -3.70 -22.69 2.70
C TYR A 179 -3.65 -24.18 3.06
N GLN A 180 -3.83 -25.05 2.06
CA GLN A 180 -3.75 -26.51 2.25
C GLN A 180 -2.33 -26.99 2.58
N GLU A 181 -1.29 -26.37 2.00
CA GLU A 181 0.12 -26.67 2.33
C GLU A 181 0.39 -26.35 3.82
N GLY A 182 -0.05 -25.18 4.30
CA GLY A 182 0.16 -24.78 5.71
C GLY A 182 -0.66 -25.56 6.74
N GLU A 183 -1.78 -26.20 6.34
CA GLU A 183 -2.52 -27.11 7.22
C GLU A 183 -1.85 -28.51 7.36
N ARG A 184 -1.07 -28.92 6.38
CA ARG A 184 -0.35 -30.21 6.38
C ARG A 184 0.93 -30.19 7.21
N GLU A 185 1.46 -28.98 7.50
CA GLU A 185 2.69 -28.80 8.29
C GLU A 185 2.44 -28.56 9.78
N LYS A 186 1.16 -28.51 10.20
CA LYS A 186 0.74 -28.42 11.62
C LYS A 186 0.34 -29.79 12.17
#